data_c317ae37dcc12d953057f8e63f2ab105
#
_entry.id   c317ae37dcc12d953057f8e63f2ab105
#
_cell.length_a   1.000
_cell.length_b   1.000
_cell.length_c   1.000
_cell.angle_alpha   90.00
_cell.angle_beta   90.00
_cell.angle_gamma   90.00
#
_symmetry.space_group_name_H-M   'P 1'
#
loop_
_entity.id
_entity.type
_entity.pdbx_description
1 polymer ?
#
loop_
_entity_poly.entity_id
_entity_poly.type
_entity_poly.pdbx_seq_one_letter_code
_entity_poly.pdbx_strand_id
1 'polypeptide(L)'
;TPYPTLFPYTTLFRSELIKKAGELGFLGVFIDEAYGGAGLGFLEHAIILEEFWRVDPGLAQQLCSVSFGAEEFLLFGTEEQKQKFLPPVAEGKSIMGFAITEPDAGSDTLSAATSAVLDGDEYRINGNKVMIGNGSEGDFMLVFCLTNPEDIRRSRRHSIIIVETDRPGYEADTLHGKMGLRASNTANIFLSDVRVPKENLLGKQGNGFAQLMAFFDRSRAYVAAHGVGLSQGALDLAIAHIRSREQFGRKIGSFQSTQFKIAEMATKIELARTIAHKACTLLDQGKGNTDITAMAKMYSGRTAVEVVDEALQLHGGYGYFNDQDIERFYRAAKVLEIYEGAKEVEKMIIGRNTIGKL
;
A
#
# COMPACT_ATOMS: atom_id res chain seq x y z
N THR A 1 -14.08 -19.62 24.50
CA THR A 1 -13.09 -18.65 25.01
C THR A 1 -12.45 -17.99 23.81
N PRO A 2 -12.49 -16.65 23.68
CA PRO A 2 -11.72 -15.97 22.63
C PRO A 2 -10.26 -16.32 22.87
N TYR A 3 -9.57 -16.78 21.82
CA TYR A 3 -8.14 -17.02 21.85
C TYR A 3 -7.46 -15.70 22.28
N PRO A 4 -6.61 -15.72 23.32
CA PRO A 4 -5.80 -14.56 23.60
C PRO A 4 -4.96 -14.30 22.35
N THR A 5 -5.17 -13.15 21.72
CA THR A 5 -4.25 -12.64 20.72
C THR A 5 -2.89 -12.52 21.41
N LEU A 6 -1.94 -13.36 21.02
CA LEU A 6 -0.62 -13.50 21.67
C LEU A 6 0.26 -12.25 21.57
N PHE A 7 -0.23 -11.19 20.89
CA PHE A 7 0.34 -9.84 20.95
C PHE A 7 -0.80 -8.83 20.92
N PRO A 8 -0.85 -7.92 21.87
CA PRO A 8 -1.70 -6.76 21.76
C PRO A 8 -1.10 -5.84 20.69
N TYR A 9 -1.50 -6.00 19.42
CA TYR A 9 -1.37 -4.92 18.44
C TYR A 9 -2.30 -3.80 18.88
N THR A 10 -2.01 -3.22 20.05
CA THR A 10 -2.75 -2.09 20.57
C THR A 10 -2.40 -0.86 19.74
N THR A 11 -3.31 0.10 19.68
CA THR A 11 -3.05 1.40 19.06
C THR A 11 -1.78 2.05 19.66
N LEU A 12 -1.55 1.88 20.96
CA LEU A 12 -0.36 2.37 21.64
C LEU A 12 0.94 1.79 21.08
N PHE A 13 1.01 0.47 20.87
CA PHE A 13 2.19 -0.18 20.29
C PHE A 13 2.47 0.30 18.86
N ARG A 14 1.42 0.46 18.04
CA ARG A 14 1.55 0.99 16.69
C ARG A 14 2.06 2.43 16.69
N SER A 15 1.53 3.28 17.57
CA SER A 15 1.96 4.68 17.69
C SER A 15 3.43 4.80 18.10
N GLU A 16 3.91 3.97 19.03
CA GLU A 16 5.31 3.95 19.43
C GLU A 16 6.23 3.50 18.28
N LEU A 17 5.80 2.49 17.50
CA LEU A 17 6.56 2.00 16.36
C LEU A 17 6.63 3.06 15.25
N ILE A 18 5.52 3.74 14.94
CA ILE A 18 5.47 4.83 13.96
C ILE A 18 6.39 5.97 14.37
N LYS A 19 6.32 6.40 15.62
CA LYS A 19 7.20 7.44 16.16
C LYS A 19 8.67 7.07 15.99
N LYS A 20 9.05 5.85 16.38
CA LYS A 20 10.42 5.36 16.24
C LYS A 20 10.86 5.29 14.79
N ALA A 21 9.99 4.88 13.87
CA ALA A 21 10.28 4.85 12.45
C ALA A 21 10.48 6.26 11.87
N GLY A 22 9.70 7.25 12.34
CA GLY A 22 9.88 8.65 12.00
C GLY A 22 11.21 9.20 12.50
N GLU A 23 11.57 8.95 13.78
CA GLU A 23 12.87 9.33 14.35
C GLU A 23 14.07 8.76 13.58
N LEU A 24 13.91 7.61 12.91
CA LEU A 24 14.91 6.96 12.08
C LEU A 24 14.84 7.38 10.60
N GLY A 25 13.90 8.26 10.22
CA GLY A 25 13.73 8.75 8.84
C GLY A 25 13.05 7.78 7.88
N PHE A 26 12.47 6.67 8.36
CA PHE A 26 11.88 5.63 7.49
C PHE A 26 10.51 6.01 6.91
N LEU A 27 9.83 7.02 7.45
CA LEU A 27 8.51 7.44 6.98
C LEU A 27 8.55 8.51 5.89
N GLY A 28 9.66 9.26 5.80
CA GLY A 28 9.85 10.35 4.84
C GLY A 28 10.97 10.08 3.82
N VAL A 29 11.22 8.84 3.43
CA VAL A 29 12.38 8.45 2.60
C VAL A 29 12.44 9.24 1.30
N PHE A 30 11.34 9.33 0.55
CA PHE A 30 11.24 10.04 -0.73
C PHE A 30 10.68 11.47 -0.61
N ILE A 31 10.40 11.93 0.61
CA ILE A 31 9.98 13.31 0.86
C ILE A 31 11.23 14.18 0.89
N ASP A 32 11.18 15.34 0.22
CA ASP A 32 12.31 16.26 0.16
C ASP A 32 12.76 16.74 1.56
N GLU A 33 14.05 17.00 1.73
CA GLU A 33 14.62 17.52 2.99
C GLU A 33 13.96 18.83 3.43
N ALA A 34 13.52 19.66 2.48
CA ALA A 34 12.80 20.90 2.75
C ALA A 34 11.48 20.69 3.52
N TYR A 35 10.94 19.48 3.49
CA TYR A 35 9.72 19.08 4.18
C TYR A 35 9.98 18.00 5.25
N GLY A 36 11.20 17.92 5.76
CA GLY A 36 11.55 17.03 6.86
C GLY A 36 11.78 15.56 6.46
N GLY A 37 11.80 15.25 5.18
CA GLY A 37 12.13 13.92 4.67
C GLY A 37 13.63 13.69 4.50
N ALA A 38 14.00 12.52 3.96
CA ALA A 38 15.39 12.15 3.70
C ALA A 38 15.87 12.57 2.31
N GLY A 39 14.99 13.01 1.41
CA GLY A 39 15.34 13.44 0.05
C GLY A 39 15.92 12.32 -0.82
N LEU A 40 15.66 11.05 -0.47
CA LEU A 40 16.12 9.88 -1.22
C LEU A 40 15.13 9.52 -2.35
N GLY A 41 15.42 8.45 -3.10
CA GLY A 41 14.59 8.02 -4.20
C GLY A 41 13.57 6.94 -3.82
N PHE A 42 12.77 6.57 -4.82
CA PHE A 42 11.84 5.45 -4.70
C PHE A 42 12.56 4.09 -4.61
N LEU A 43 13.79 3.98 -5.12
CA LEU A 43 14.57 2.76 -4.98
C LEU A 43 14.94 2.51 -3.52
N GLU A 44 15.45 3.52 -2.81
CA GLU A 44 15.79 3.41 -1.38
C GLU A 44 14.54 3.13 -0.56
N HIS A 45 13.43 3.80 -0.89
CA HIS A 45 12.14 3.53 -0.25
C HIS A 45 11.72 2.07 -0.45
N ALA A 46 11.79 1.54 -1.68
CA ALA A 46 11.45 0.15 -1.99
C ALA A 46 12.33 -0.86 -1.23
N ILE A 47 13.64 -0.60 -1.10
CA ILE A 47 14.55 -1.46 -0.33
C ILE A 47 14.17 -1.52 1.14
N ILE A 48 13.81 -0.38 1.75
CA ILE A 48 13.34 -0.32 3.14
C ILE A 48 12.03 -1.10 3.30
N LEU A 49 11.08 -0.92 2.37
CA LEU A 49 9.82 -1.65 2.38
C LEU A 49 10.03 -3.16 2.22
N GLU A 50 10.95 -3.58 1.35
CA GLU A 50 11.30 -4.99 1.18
C GLU A 50 11.75 -5.62 2.51
N GLU A 51 12.65 -4.96 3.25
CA GLU A 51 13.14 -5.47 4.53
C GLU A 51 12.06 -5.47 5.62
N PHE A 52 11.17 -4.47 5.67
CA PHE A 52 10.04 -4.47 6.60
C PHE A 52 9.09 -5.64 6.32
N TRP A 53 8.71 -5.85 5.06
CA TRP A 53 7.81 -6.92 4.66
C TRP A 53 8.42 -8.32 4.80
N ARG A 54 9.73 -8.43 4.76
CA ARG A 54 10.48 -9.66 5.01
C ARG A 54 10.32 -10.14 6.45
N VAL A 55 10.21 -9.21 7.40
CA VAL A 55 10.13 -9.52 8.83
C VAL A 55 8.68 -9.69 9.31
N ASP A 56 7.83 -8.70 9.05
CA ASP A 56 6.42 -8.73 9.46
C ASP A 56 5.52 -7.97 8.48
N PRO A 57 4.79 -8.66 7.60
CA PRO A 57 3.92 -8.01 6.63
C PRO A 57 2.84 -7.10 7.25
N GLY A 58 2.35 -7.43 8.43
CA GLY A 58 1.28 -6.68 9.10
C GLY A 58 1.75 -5.33 9.63
N LEU A 59 2.90 -5.32 10.34
CA LEU A 59 3.53 -4.10 10.84
C LEU A 59 4.14 -3.28 9.70
N ALA A 60 4.74 -3.95 8.72
CA ALA A 60 5.25 -3.29 7.52
C ALA A 60 4.15 -2.50 6.80
N GLN A 61 2.96 -3.11 6.61
CA GLN A 61 1.83 -2.40 6.00
C GLN A 61 1.43 -1.17 6.81
N GLN A 62 1.44 -1.22 8.14
CA GLN A 62 1.12 -0.06 8.97
C GLN A 62 2.15 1.06 8.78
N LEU A 63 3.44 0.74 8.80
CA LEU A 63 4.53 1.72 8.60
C LEU A 63 4.48 2.33 7.19
N CYS A 64 4.31 1.48 6.16
CA CYS A 64 4.23 1.94 4.77
C CYS A 64 3.03 2.86 4.51
N SER A 65 1.94 2.66 5.24
CA SER A 65 0.71 3.42 5.02
C SER A 65 0.72 4.80 5.67
N VAL A 66 1.66 5.12 6.57
CA VAL A 66 1.72 6.42 7.27
C VAL A 66 1.87 7.59 6.31
N SER A 67 2.71 7.46 5.29
CA SER A 67 2.99 8.48 4.26
C SER A 67 2.40 8.14 2.89
N PHE A 68 1.46 7.19 2.82
CA PHE A 68 0.87 6.74 1.57
C PHE A 68 0.00 7.81 0.94
N GLY A 69 0.44 8.36 -0.19
CA GLY A 69 -0.17 9.50 -0.87
C GLY A 69 0.64 10.81 -0.73
N ALA A 70 1.78 10.80 -0.02
CA ALA A 70 2.64 11.99 0.08
C ALA A 70 3.14 12.48 -1.30
N GLU A 71 3.24 11.59 -2.27
CA GLU A 71 3.57 11.91 -3.68
C GLU A 71 2.60 12.92 -4.28
N GLU A 72 1.34 12.87 -3.89
CA GLU A 72 0.33 13.81 -4.38
C GLU A 72 0.65 15.26 -3.96
N PHE A 73 1.12 15.46 -2.73
CA PHE A 73 1.60 16.77 -2.28
C PHE A 73 2.84 17.21 -3.03
N LEU A 74 3.82 16.33 -3.19
CA LEU A 74 5.07 16.64 -3.89
C LEU A 74 4.83 17.06 -5.33
N LEU A 75 3.88 16.40 -6.02
CA LEU A 75 3.57 16.63 -7.44
C LEU A 75 2.62 17.80 -7.68
N PHE A 76 1.63 17.97 -6.82
CA PHE A 76 0.47 18.84 -7.11
C PHE A 76 0.13 19.82 -6.00
N GLY A 77 0.70 19.67 -4.80
CA GLY A 77 0.45 20.54 -3.66
C GLY A 77 1.04 21.93 -3.86
N THR A 78 0.36 22.94 -3.27
CA THR A 78 0.96 24.27 -3.10
C THR A 78 2.09 24.21 -2.06
N GLU A 79 2.94 25.22 -2.03
CA GLU A 79 4.01 25.28 -1.04
C GLU A 79 3.46 25.28 0.39
N GLU A 80 2.37 26.01 0.63
CA GLU A 80 1.69 26.05 1.94
C GLU A 80 1.16 24.67 2.33
N GLN A 81 0.58 23.91 1.39
CA GLN A 81 0.11 22.55 1.65
C GLN A 81 1.27 21.60 1.97
N LYS A 82 2.38 21.65 1.21
CA LYS A 82 3.58 20.84 1.47
C LYS A 82 4.16 21.13 2.85
N GLN A 83 4.34 22.40 3.19
CA GLN A 83 4.88 22.81 4.49
C GLN A 83 3.96 22.46 5.67
N LYS A 84 2.64 22.47 5.45
CA LYS A 84 1.67 22.14 6.51
C LYS A 84 1.61 20.63 6.78
N PHE A 85 1.57 19.81 5.72
CA PHE A 85 1.17 18.41 5.85
C PHE A 85 2.35 17.40 5.80
N LEU A 86 3.41 17.68 5.05
CA LEU A 86 4.50 16.69 4.87
C LEU A 86 5.43 16.56 6.08
N PRO A 87 5.89 17.63 6.75
CA PRO A 87 6.83 17.50 7.86
C PRO A 87 6.31 16.60 9.00
N PRO A 88 5.09 16.79 9.54
CA PRO A 88 4.60 15.95 10.63
C PRO A 88 4.43 14.47 10.19
N VAL A 89 4.15 14.19 8.92
CA VAL A 89 4.08 12.82 8.39
C VAL A 89 5.48 12.20 8.32
N ALA A 90 6.47 12.90 7.78
CA ALA A 90 7.84 12.42 7.68
C ALA A 90 8.44 12.12 9.08
N GLU A 91 8.10 12.92 10.07
CA GLU A 91 8.53 12.75 11.47
C GLU A 91 7.72 11.70 12.26
N GLY A 92 6.67 11.10 11.67
CA GLY A 92 5.79 10.16 12.36
C GLY A 92 4.91 10.78 13.46
N LYS A 93 4.69 12.09 13.39
CA LYS A 93 3.81 12.87 14.29
C LYS A 93 2.37 12.94 13.78
N SER A 94 2.19 12.70 12.48
CA SER A 94 0.90 12.66 11.82
C SER A 94 0.81 11.47 10.89
N ILE A 95 -0.38 10.90 10.78
CA ILE A 95 -0.70 9.76 9.92
C ILE A 95 -1.65 10.25 8.83
N MET A 96 -1.33 9.98 7.58
CA MET A 96 -2.23 10.27 6.47
C MET A 96 -2.83 9.00 5.87
N GLY A 97 -3.83 9.17 5.02
CA GLY A 97 -4.38 8.10 4.19
C GLY A 97 -4.95 8.64 2.88
N PHE A 98 -5.22 7.74 1.95
CA PHE A 98 -5.80 8.07 0.66
C PHE A 98 -7.13 7.32 0.46
N ALA A 99 -8.23 8.04 0.51
CA ALA A 99 -9.60 7.52 0.45
C ALA A 99 -10.13 7.57 -0.99
N ILE A 100 -9.98 6.47 -1.72
CA ILE A 100 -10.37 6.35 -3.14
C ILE A 100 -11.61 5.46 -3.27
N THR A 101 -11.53 4.23 -2.77
CA THR A 101 -12.50 3.15 -2.98
C THR A 101 -13.84 3.44 -2.31
N GLU A 102 -14.93 3.14 -3.03
CA GLU A 102 -16.32 3.23 -2.52
C GLU A 102 -17.01 1.86 -2.64
N PRO A 103 -18.18 1.66 -1.99
CA PRO A 103 -18.90 0.39 -2.08
C PRO A 103 -19.13 -0.09 -3.52
N ASP A 104 -19.44 0.83 -4.43
CA ASP A 104 -19.75 0.53 -5.84
C ASP A 104 -18.64 0.96 -6.83
N ALA A 105 -17.49 1.46 -6.34
CA ALA A 105 -16.39 1.94 -7.18
C ALA A 105 -15.03 1.48 -6.63
N GLY A 106 -14.52 0.37 -7.15
CA GLY A 106 -13.17 -0.14 -6.90
C GLY A 106 -12.25 0.10 -8.10
N SER A 107 -12.12 -0.87 -8.99
CA SER A 107 -11.31 -0.74 -10.23
C SER A 107 -11.88 0.31 -11.21
N ASP A 108 -13.19 0.54 -11.23
CA ASP A 108 -13.80 1.66 -11.95
C ASP A 108 -13.84 2.92 -11.06
N THR A 109 -12.68 3.52 -10.83
CA THR A 109 -12.55 4.71 -9.98
C THR A 109 -13.35 5.92 -10.50
N LEU A 110 -13.62 5.97 -11.81
CA LEU A 110 -14.43 7.04 -12.41
C LEU A 110 -15.92 6.95 -12.06
N SER A 111 -16.36 5.86 -11.45
CA SER A 111 -17.72 5.70 -10.92
C SER A 111 -17.86 6.14 -9.45
N ALA A 112 -16.77 6.65 -8.83
CA ALA A 112 -16.85 7.20 -7.49
C ALA A 112 -17.85 8.35 -7.40
N ALA A 113 -18.74 8.27 -6.40
CA ALA A 113 -19.89 9.16 -6.22
C ALA A 113 -19.79 10.09 -5.00
N THR A 114 -18.81 9.91 -4.11
CA THR A 114 -18.54 10.84 -3.01
C THR A 114 -18.42 12.24 -3.59
N SER A 115 -19.36 13.13 -3.25
CA SER A 115 -19.47 14.47 -3.83
C SER A 115 -18.73 15.50 -2.99
N ALA A 116 -18.19 16.52 -3.66
CA ALA A 116 -17.67 17.72 -3.01
C ALA A 116 -18.14 18.95 -3.78
N VAL A 117 -19.02 19.73 -3.16
CA VAL A 117 -19.64 20.92 -3.75
C VAL A 117 -19.04 22.15 -3.10
N LEU A 118 -18.55 23.07 -3.92
CA LEU A 118 -18.06 24.35 -3.43
C LEU A 118 -19.25 25.24 -3.02
N ASP A 119 -19.29 25.65 -1.75
CA ASP A 119 -20.31 26.46 -1.12
C ASP A 119 -19.63 27.68 -0.44
N GLY A 120 -19.58 28.78 -1.14
CA GLY A 120 -18.78 29.94 -0.72
C GLY A 120 -17.27 29.67 -0.76
N ASP A 121 -16.61 29.70 0.38
CA ASP A 121 -15.17 29.47 0.53
C ASP A 121 -14.86 28.06 1.08
N GLU A 122 -15.84 27.16 1.11
CA GLU A 122 -15.68 25.81 1.63
C GLU A 122 -16.21 24.75 0.64
N TYR A 123 -15.55 23.58 0.60
CA TYR A 123 -16.14 22.38 0.02
C TYR A 123 -16.99 21.68 1.07
N ARG A 124 -18.20 21.29 0.66
CA ARG A 124 -19.11 20.45 1.41
C ARG A 124 -19.08 19.05 0.83
N ILE A 125 -18.65 18.07 1.64
CA ILE A 125 -18.34 16.71 1.19
C ILE A 125 -19.37 15.74 1.77
N ASN A 126 -19.93 14.88 0.90
CA ASN A 126 -20.88 13.83 1.26
C ASN A 126 -20.57 12.54 0.51
N GLY A 127 -20.57 11.42 1.22
CA GLY A 127 -20.36 10.10 0.64
C GLY A 127 -19.73 9.11 1.60
N ASN A 128 -19.37 7.94 1.04
CA ASN A 128 -18.80 6.84 1.82
C ASN A 128 -17.56 6.30 1.12
N LYS A 129 -16.54 6.01 1.91
CA LYS A 129 -15.33 5.33 1.44
C LYS A 129 -15.15 4.02 2.20
N VAL A 130 -14.64 2.98 1.54
CA VAL A 130 -14.51 1.66 2.15
C VAL A 130 -13.10 1.11 2.01
N MET A 131 -12.70 0.30 2.99
CA MET A 131 -11.39 -0.37 3.03
C MET A 131 -10.19 0.60 2.99
N ILE A 132 -10.34 1.74 3.64
CA ILE A 132 -9.33 2.80 3.62
C ILE A 132 -8.28 2.56 4.71
N GLY A 133 -7.01 2.48 4.29
CA GLY A 133 -5.88 2.45 5.22
C GLY A 133 -5.83 3.72 6.08
N ASN A 134 -5.60 3.54 7.37
CA ASN A 134 -5.57 4.62 8.36
C ASN A 134 -6.88 5.42 8.54
N GLY A 135 -7.99 4.98 7.93
CA GLY A 135 -9.23 5.76 7.92
C GLY A 135 -9.79 6.13 9.28
N SER A 136 -9.52 5.35 10.33
CA SER A 136 -9.94 5.64 11.71
C SER A 136 -8.81 6.06 12.66
N GLU A 137 -7.56 6.07 12.19
CA GLU A 137 -6.38 6.43 12.99
C GLU A 137 -5.57 7.58 12.37
N GLY A 138 -5.88 7.97 11.12
CA GLY A 138 -5.20 9.05 10.42
C GLY A 138 -5.65 10.42 10.90
N ASP A 139 -4.77 11.42 10.83
CA ASP A 139 -5.05 12.81 11.17
C ASP A 139 -5.71 13.55 9.99
N PHE A 140 -5.41 13.13 8.77
CA PHE A 140 -6.06 13.64 7.56
C PHE A 140 -6.08 12.62 6.44
N MET A 141 -7.03 12.78 5.53
CA MET A 141 -7.21 11.94 4.34
C MET A 141 -7.14 12.76 3.06
N LEU A 142 -6.49 12.23 2.03
CA LEU A 142 -6.73 12.65 0.67
C LEU A 142 -8.01 11.96 0.19
N VAL A 143 -9.05 12.71 -0.13
CA VAL A 143 -10.33 12.14 -0.52
C VAL A 143 -10.59 12.41 -2.00
N PHE A 144 -10.73 11.34 -2.78
CA PHE A 144 -11.10 11.41 -4.19
C PHE A 144 -12.60 11.66 -4.31
N CYS A 145 -12.99 12.86 -4.82
CA CYS A 145 -14.35 13.36 -4.82
C CYS A 145 -14.84 13.76 -6.19
N LEU A 146 -16.14 13.59 -6.44
CA LEU A 146 -16.86 14.10 -7.59
C LEU A 146 -17.13 15.60 -7.39
N THR A 147 -16.45 16.48 -8.15
CA THR A 147 -16.56 17.92 -8.06
C THR A 147 -17.22 18.57 -9.28
N ASN A 148 -17.15 17.93 -10.46
CA ASN A 148 -17.67 18.44 -11.71
C ASN A 148 -18.58 17.39 -12.39
N PRO A 149 -19.74 17.04 -11.83
CA PRO A 149 -20.60 15.96 -12.36
C PRO A 149 -21.05 16.21 -13.80
N GLU A 150 -21.18 17.46 -14.21
CA GLU A 150 -21.68 17.88 -15.53
C GLU A 150 -20.60 17.89 -16.63
N ASP A 151 -19.30 17.72 -16.30
CA ASP A 151 -18.27 17.68 -17.36
C ASP A 151 -18.50 16.47 -18.28
N ILE A 152 -18.55 16.69 -19.58
CA ILE A 152 -18.76 15.62 -20.56
C ILE A 152 -17.66 14.56 -20.53
N ARG A 153 -16.46 14.95 -20.13
CA ARG A 153 -15.31 14.03 -19.96
C ARG A 153 -15.30 13.46 -18.57
N ARG A 154 -15.66 12.20 -18.41
CA ARG A 154 -15.65 11.51 -17.10
C ARG A 154 -14.34 11.71 -16.32
N SER A 155 -13.19 11.73 -17.02
CA SER A 155 -11.86 11.92 -16.41
C SER A 155 -11.62 13.31 -15.81
N ARG A 156 -12.52 14.28 -16.05
CA ARG A 156 -12.46 15.63 -15.48
C ARG A 156 -13.52 15.92 -14.40
N ARG A 157 -14.21 14.89 -13.97
CA ARG A 157 -15.28 15.04 -12.96
C ARG A 157 -14.77 15.06 -11.54
N HIS A 158 -13.61 14.48 -11.28
CA HIS A 158 -13.12 14.25 -9.93
C HIS A 158 -11.93 15.15 -9.56
N SER A 159 -11.81 15.43 -8.28
CA SER A 159 -10.70 16.14 -7.65
C SER A 159 -10.23 15.40 -6.40
N ILE A 160 -9.06 15.76 -5.89
CA ILE A 160 -8.56 15.27 -4.60
C ILE A 160 -8.66 16.42 -3.61
N ILE A 161 -9.27 16.17 -2.44
CA ILE A 161 -9.48 17.14 -1.39
C ILE A 161 -8.85 16.63 -0.10
N ILE A 162 -8.11 17.48 0.59
CA ILE A 162 -7.53 17.20 1.90
C ILE A 162 -8.62 17.38 2.96
N VAL A 163 -8.88 16.34 3.75
CA VAL A 163 -9.89 16.35 4.81
C VAL A 163 -9.23 15.95 6.13
N GLU A 164 -9.16 16.90 7.07
CA GLU A 164 -8.74 16.60 8.43
C GLU A 164 -9.82 15.76 9.12
N THR A 165 -9.42 14.69 9.85
CA THR A 165 -10.37 13.68 10.36
C THR A 165 -11.13 14.11 11.61
N ASP A 166 -10.70 15.17 12.26
CA ASP A 166 -11.37 15.78 13.43
C ASP A 166 -12.54 16.71 13.04
N ARG A 167 -12.82 16.88 11.74
CA ARG A 167 -13.90 17.74 11.28
C ARG A 167 -15.27 17.15 11.60
N PRO A 168 -16.24 18.00 11.98
CA PRO A 168 -17.62 17.58 12.15
C PRO A 168 -18.15 16.87 10.89
N GLY A 169 -18.83 15.73 11.07
CA GLY A 169 -19.38 14.92 9.99
C GLY A 169 -18.41 13.90 9.39
N TYR A 170 -17.14 13.87 9.81
CA TYR A 170 -16.24 12.76 9.52
C TYR A 170 -16.43 11.66 10.57
N GLU A 171 -16.83 10.49 10.14
CA GLU A 171 -16.94 9.30 10.98
C GLU A 171 -16.21 8.15 10.32
N ALA A 172 -15.60 7.28 11.12
CA ALA A 172 -14.90 6.11 10.60
C ALA A 172 -15.11 4.89 11.50
N ASP A 173 -15.31 3.74 10.87
CA ASP A 173 -15.50 2.45 11.53
C ASP A 173 -14.39 1.47 11.13
N THR A 174 -13.62 1.02 12.13
CA THR A 174 -12.49 0.10 11.90
C THR A 174 -12.99 -1.27 11.47
N LEU A 175 -12.49 -1.75 10.33
CA LEU A 175 -12.79 -3.08 9.82
C LEU A 175 -11.99 -4.16 10.55
N HIS A 176 -12.70 -5.03 11.26
CA HIS A 176 -12.17 -6.21 11.91
C HIS A 176 -12.30 -7.46 11.02
N GLY A 177 -11.55 -8.52 11.36
CA GLY A 177 -11.69 -9.82 10.69
C GLY A 177 -10.99 -9.93 9.34
N LYS A 178 -10.04 -9.05 9.01
CA LYS A 178 -9.20 -9.21 7.80
C LYS A 178 -8.53 -10.58 7.78
N MET A 179 -8.40 -11.19 6.60
CA MET A 179 -7.67 -12.44 6.40
C MET A 179 -6.20 -12.30 6.84
N GLY A 180 -5.50 -11.28 6.35
CA GLY A 180 -4.11 -10.94 6.66
C GLY A 180 -3.94 -9.48 7.05
N LEU A 181 -2.69 -9.04 7.25
CA LEU A 181 -2.33 -7.65 7.59
C LEU A 181 -3.12 -7.08 8.78
N ARG A 182 -3.38 -7.92 9.80
CA ARG A 182 -4.27 -7.57 10.91
C ARG A 182 -3.73 -6.47 11.81
N ALA A 183 -2.41 -6.22 11.78
CA ALA A 183 -1.76 -5.17 12.54
C ALA A 183 -1.96 -3.77 11.92
N SER A 184 -2.31 -3.67 10.64
CA SER A 184 -2.57 -2.38 9.99
C SER A 184 -4.02 -1.94 10.17
N ASN A 185 -4.24 -0.62 10.36
CA ASN A 185 -5.58 -0.04 10.39
C ASN A 185 -6.21 -0.06 8.99
N THR A 186 -7.50 -0.36 8.95
CA THR A 186 -8.34 -0.27 7.73
C THR A 186 -9.76 0.04 8.18
N ALA A 187 -10.40 1.03 7.59
CA ALA A 187 -11.72 1.50 8.02
C ALA A 187 -12.66 1.78 6.84
N ASN A 188 -13.94 1.83 7.13
CA ASN A 188 -14.93 2.54 6.34
C ASN A 188 -15.00 3.98 6.85
N ILE A 189 -15.19 4.93 5.94
CA ILE A 189 -15.32 6.36 6.24
C ILE A 189 -16.70 6.83 5.77
N PHE A 190 -17.38 7.58 6.61
CA PHE A 190 -18.67 8.20 6.34
C PHE A 190 -18.49 9.71 6.41
N LEU A 191 -18.88 10.41 5.34
CA LEU A 191 -18.75 11.85 5.20
C LEU A 191 -20.16 12.43 5.09
N SER A 192 -20.58 13.16 6.12
CA SER A 192 -21.91 13.77 6.23
C SER A 192 -21.77 15.25 6.43
N ASP A 193 -21.91 16.00 5.34
CA ASP A 193 -21.78 17.47 5.34
C ASP A 193 -20.43 17.97 5.89
N VAL A 194 -19.35 17.23 5.64
CA VAL A 194 -18.00 17.62 6.07
C VAL A 194 -17.57 18.86 5.32
N ARG A 195 -17.19 19.90 6.07
CA ARG A 195 -16.77 21.19 5.51
C ARG A 195 -15.27 21.37 5.63
N VAL A 196 -14.64 21.69 4.51
CA VAL A 196 -13.21 22.01 4.45
C VAL A 196 -13.00 23.29 3.64
N PRO A 197 -11.98 24.12 3.99
CA PRO A 197 -11.65 25.32 3.21
C PRO A 197 -11.36 24.96 1.73
N LYS A 198 -11.69 25.88 0.82
CA LYS A 198 -11.40 25.68 -0.61
C LYS A 198 -9.92 25.45 -0.90
N GLU A 199 -9.05 25.98 -0.05
CA GLU A 199 -7.59 25.81 -0.09
C GLU A 199 -7.16 24.36 0.15
N ASN A 200 -8.05 23.49 0.66
CA ASN A 200 -7.81 22.05 0.81
C ASN A 200 -7.94 21.27 -0.52
N LEU A 201 -8.33 21.94 -1.62
CA LEU A 201 -8.24 21.34 -2.96
C LEU A 201 -6.76 21.06 -3.30
N LEU A 202 -6.41 19.81 -3.51
CA LEU A 202 -5.05 19.41 -3.91
C LEU A 202 -4.92 19.49 -5.44
N GLY A 203 -4.07 20.38 -5.92
CA GLY A 203 -3.88 20.63 -7.35
C GLY A 203 -5.01 21.46 -7.97
N LYS A 204 -5.61 20.97 -9.07
CA LYS A 204 -6.65 21.69 -9.82
C LYS A 204 -7.96 20.92 -9.84
N GLN A 205 -9.08 21.65 -9.70
CA GLN A 205 -10.40 21.04 -9.80
C GLN A 205 -10.59 20.31 -11.14
N GLY A 206 -11.16 19.12 -11.07
CA GLY A 206 -11.37 18.25 -12.22
C GLY A 206 -10.12 17.50 -12.71
N ASN A 207 -8.99 17.60 -12.02
CA ASN A 207 -7.75 16.91 -12.40
C ASN A 207 -7.47 15.64 -11.57
N GLY A 208 -8.35 15.29 -10.63
CA GLY A 208 -8.14 14.20 -9.69
C GLY A 208 -7.86 12.84 -10.32
N PHE A 209 -8.49 12.52 -11.47
CA PHE A 209 -8.19 11.26 -12.13
C PHE A 209 -6.76 11.21 -12.71
N ALA A 210 -6.27 12.30 -13.29
CA ALA A 210 -4.90 12.37 -13.79
C ALA A 210 -3.88 12.31 -12.66
N GLN A 211 -4.18 12.97 -11.53
CA GLN A 211 -3.38 12.88 -10.30
C GLN A 211 -3.33 11.45 -9.79
N LEU A 212 -4.48 10.78 -9.66
CA LEU A 212 -4.58 9.39 -9.23
C LEU A 212 -3.78 8.43 -10.14
N MET A 213 -3.76 8.66 -11.46
CA MET A 213 -2.94 7.86 -12.37
C MET A 213 -1.44 8.11 -12.15
N ALA A 214 -1.03 9.37 -11.94
CA ALA A 214 0.34 9.71 -11.62
C ALA A 214 0.81 9.13 -10.28
N PHE A 215 -0.08 9.07 -9.30
CA PHE A 215 0.13 8.39 -8.03
C PHE A 215 0.34 6.88 -8.23
N PHE A 216 -0.57 6.20 -8.94
CA PHE A 216 -0.45 4.76 -9.16
C PHE A 216 0.80 4.35 -9.94
N ASP A 217 1.30 5.19 -10.85
CA ASP A 217 2.55 4.92 -11.55
C ASP A 217 3.77 4.89 -10.58
N ARG A 218 3.67 5.59 -9.46
CA ARG A 218 4.69 5.61 -8.40
C ARG A 218 4.44 4.54 -7.34
N SER A 219 3.25 4.53 -6.77
CA SER A 219 2.92 3.61 -5.68
C SER A 219 3.08 2.14 -6.07
N ARG A 220 2.67 1.75 -7.27
CA ARG A 220 2.83 0.38 -7.77
C ARG A 220 4.28 -0.06 -7.88
N ALA A 221 5.20 0.86 -8.18
CA ALA A 221 6.62 0.53 -8.28
C ALA A 221 7.18 0.08 -6.92
N TYR A 222 6.96 0.88 -5.86
CA TYR A 222 7.45 0.51 -4.54
C TYR A 222 6.57 -0.53 -3.83
N VAL A 223 5.25 -0.58 -4.10
CA VAL A 223 4.38 -1.65 -3.60
C VAL A 223 4.79 -3.03 -4.16
N ALA A 224 5.43 -3.08 -5.31
CA ALA A 224 6.02 -4.33 -5.80
C ALA A 224 7.06 -4.90 -4.81
N ALA A 225 7.78 -4.06 -4.06
CA ALA A 225 8.73 -4.50 -3.04
C ALA A 225 8.05 -5.20 -1.84
N HIS A 226 6.77 -4.93 -1.57
CA HIS A 226 5.99 -5.66 -0.56
C HIS A 226 5.93 -7.16 -0.88
N GLY A 227 5.67 -7.49 -2.15
CA GLY A 227 5.64 -8.89 -2.61
C GLY A 227 7.01 -9.56 -2.58
N VAL A 228 8.07 -8.80 -2.89
CA VAL A 228 9.45 -9.29 -2.82
C VAL A 228 9.84 -9.59 -1.38
N GLY A 229 9.63 -8.63 -0.47
CA GLY A 229 9.97 -8.80 0.96
C GLY A 229 9.20 -9.95 1.60
N LEU A 230 7.87 -10.01 1.39
CA LEU A 230 7.05 -11.10 1.90
C LEU A 230 7.53 -12.47 1.38
N SER A 231 7.85 -12.57 0.09
CA SER A 231 8.37 -13.79 -0.51
C SER A 231 9.72 -14.20 0.10
N GLN A 232 10.61 -13.24 0.29
CA GLN A 232 11.92 -13.47 0.89
C GLN A 232 11.78 -13.95 2.33
N GLY A 233 10.93 -13.32 3.14
CA GLY A 233 10.66 -13.76 4.53
C GLY A 233 10.10 -15.18 4.59
N ALA A 234 9.17 -15.51 3.70
CA ALA A 234 8.63 -16.87 3.60
C ALA A 234 9.69 -17.90 3.21
N LEU A 235 10.57 -17.56 2.26
CA LEU A 235 11.71 -18.41 1.86
C LEU A 235 12.68 -18.61 3.04
N ASP A 236 13.01 -17.57 3.79
CA ASP A 236 13.90 -17.63 4.94
C ASP A 236 13.34 -18.57 6.03
N LEU A 237 12.04 -18.47 6.33
CA LEU A 237 11.34 -19.38 7.25
C LEU A 237 11.38 -20.83 6.75
N ALA A 238 11.12 -21.05 5.47
CA ALA A 238 11.19 -22.37 4.86
C ALA A 238 12.60 -22.98 4.94
N ILE A 239 13.65 -22.19 4.65
CA ILE A 239 15.05 -22.63 4.75
C ILE A 239 15.40 -22.99 6.20
N ALA A 240 15.01 -22.20 7.17
CA ALA A 240 15.24 -22.50 8.59
C ALA A 240 14.57 -23.83 8.98
N HIS A 241 13.32 -24.02 8.55
CA HIS A 241 12.58 -25.25 8.84
C HIS A 241 13.23 -26.49 8.19
N ILE A 242 13.54 -26.48 6.90
CA ILE A 242 14.09 -27.65 6.19
C ILE A 242 15.50 -28.03 6.66
N ARG A 243 16.25 -27.09 7.23
CA ARG A 243 17.57 -27.32 7.85
C ARG A 243 17.48 -28.00 9.22
N SER A 244 16.38 -27.80 9.93
CA SER A 244 16.16 -28.38 11.27
C SER A 244 15.39 -29.70 11.22
N ARG A 245 14.34 -29.78 10.40
CA ARG A 245 13.39 -30.89 10.32
C ARG A 245 14.00 -32.15 9.70
N GLU A 246 13.81 -33.29 10.38
CA GLU A 246 14.22 -34.61 9.88
C GLU A 246 13.03 -35.51 9.59
N GLN A 247 13.08 -36.21 8.47
CA GLN A 247 12.18 -37.28 8.10
C GLN A 247 12.95 -38.33 7.28
N PHE A 248 12.53 -39.57 7.37
CA PHE A 248 13.22 -40.72 6.69
C PHE A 248 14.72 -40.76 7.03
N GLY A 249 15.09 -40.45 8.28
CA GLY A 249 16.46 -40.51 8.80
C GLY A 249 17.42 -39.42 8.33
N ARG A 250 16.93 -38.35 7.69
CA ARG A 250 17.75 -37.22 7.23
C ARG A 250 17.00 -35.89 7.22
N LYS A 251 17.73 -34.79 7.13
CA LYS A 251 17.14 -33.44 7.00
C LYS A 251 16.32 -33.37 5.71
N ILE A 252 15.10 -32.77 5.80
CA ILE A 252 14.23 -32.69 4.62
C ILE A 252 14.82 -31.80 3.52
N GLY A 253 15.70 -30.87 3.85
CA GLY A 253 16.47 -30.07 2.88
C GLY A 253 17.46 -30.87 2.04
N SER A 254 17.77 -32.12 2.40
CA SER A 254 18.62 -33.01 1.59
C SER A 254 17.88 -33.74 0.46
N PHE A 255 16.54 -33.65 0.42
CA PHE A 255 15.77 -34.24 -0.66
C PHE A 255 15.82 -33.37 -1.92
N GLN A 256 16.06 -33.99 -3.06
CA GLN A 256 16.17 -33.30 -4.36
C GLN A 256 14.89 -32.46 -4.67
N SER A 257 13.71 -33.04 -4.40
CA SER A 257 12.43 -32.33 -4.59
C SER A 257 12.33 -31.07 -3.75
N THR A 258 12.85 -31.07 -2.51
CA THR A 258 12.90 -29.87 -1.66
C THR A 258 13.86 -28.83 -2.24
N GLN A 259 15.03 -29.28 -2.71
CA GLN A 259 16.03 -28.38 -3.32
C GLN A 259 15.49 -27.70 -4.59
N PHE A 260 14.72 -28.41 -5.41
CA PHE A 260 14.07 -27.85 -6.59
C PHE A 260 13.07 -26.74 -6.21
N LYS A 261 12.23 -26.98 -5.22
CA LYS A 261 11.29 -25.96 -4.70
C LYS A 261 12.01 -24.70 -4.21
N ILE A 262 13.10 -24.86 -3.45
CA ILE A 262 13.92 -23.73 -3.00
C ILE A 262 14.52 -22.96 -4.19
N ALA A 263 15.06 -23.67 -5.19
CA ALA A 263 15.64 -23.02 -6.38
C ALA A 263 14.59 -22.24 -7.18
N GLU A 264 13.38 -22.79 -7.36
CA GLU A 264 12.28 -22.12 -8.05
C GLU A 264 11.80 -20.88 -7.28
N MET A 265 11.61 -20.98 -5.96
CA MET A 265 11.23 -19.84 -5.10
C MET A 265 12.28 -18.74 -5.16
N ALA A 266 13.55 -19.05 -4.98
CA ALA A 266 14.65 -18.08 -5.04
C ALA A 266 14.71 -17.38 -6.41
N THR A 267 14.55 -18.12 -7.50
CA THR A 267 14.55 -17.58 -8.87
C THR A 267 13.37 -16.59 -9.08
N LYS A 268 12.16 -16.96 -8.65
CA LYS A 268 10.97 -16.09 -8.75
C LYS A 268 11.14 -14.80 -7.96
N ILE A 269 11.70 -14.88 -6.76
CA ILE A 269 11.97 -13.70 -5.90
C ILE A 269 12.96 -12.76 -6.59
N GLU A 270 14.04 -13.29 -7.15
CA GLU A 270 15.07 -12.48 -7.81
C GLU A 270 14.52 -11.78 -9.07
N LEU A 271 13.70 -12.45 -9.86
CA LEU A 271 13.02 -11.84 -11.00
C LEU A 271 12.05 -10.73 -10.55
N ALA A 272 11.29 -10.97 -9.48
CA ALA A 272 10.38 -9.96 -8.92
C ALA A 272 11.14 -8.75 -8.37
N ARG A 273 12.26 -8.96 -7.66
CA ARG A 273 13.14 -7.92 -7.15
C ARG A 273 13.73 -7.08 -8.30
N THR A 274 14.25 -7.74 -9.31
CA THR A 274 14.85 -7.08 -10.47
C THR A 274 13.87 -6.13 -11.16
N ILE A 275 12.64 -6.56 -11.41
CA ILE A 275 11.66 -5.69 -12.08
C ILE A 275 11.13 -4.59 -11.15
N ALA A 276 10.96 -4.84 -9.84
CA ALA A 276 10.57 -3.84 -8.86
C ALA A 276 11.63 -2.72 -8.74
N HIS A 277 12.89 -3.08 -8.54
CA HIS A 277 14.00 -2.12 -8.47
C HIS A 277 14.17 -1.35 -9.78
N LYS A 278 14.00 -2.01 -10.94
CA LYS A 278 14.01 -1.33 -12.24
C LYS A 278 12.90 -0.29 -12.34
N ALA A 279 11.68 -0.59 -11.88
CA ALA A 279 10.58 0.35 -11.90
C ALA A 279 10.88 1.60 -11.06
N CYS A 280 11.36 1.41 -9.82
CA CYS A 280 11.76 2.50 -8.94
C CYS A 280 12.91 3.33 -9.51
N THR A 281 13.97 2.69 -10.01
CA THR A 281 15.12 3.39 -10.64
C THR A 281 14.68 4.25 -11.83
N LEU A 282 13.74 3.77 -12.66
CA LEU A 282 13.22 4.56 -13.78
C LEU A 282 12.43 5.79 -13.30
N LEU A 283 11.68 5.68 -12.20
CA LEU A 283 11.00 6.82 -11.58
C LEU A 283 12.00 7.86 -11.09
N ASP A 284 13.05 7.43 -10.37
CA ASP A 284 14.10 8.32 -9.85
C ASP A 284 14.86 9.05 -10.95
N GLN A 285 14.97 8.43 -12.13
CA GLN A 285 15.57 9.05 -13.32
C GLN A 285 14.60 9.96 -14.10
N GLY A 286 13.36 10.16 -13.63
CA GLY A 286 12.31 10.86 -14.38
C GLY A 286 11.86 10.15 -15.67
N LYS A 287 12.11 8.86 -15.78
CA LYS A 287 11.78 7.98 -16.92
C LYS A 287 10.69 6.97 -16.55
N GLY A 288 9.79 7.34 -15.64
CA GLY A 288 8.70 6.47 -15.21
C GLY A 288 7.99 5.81 -16.39
N ASN A 289 7.65 4.53 -16.26
CA ASN A 289 7.04 3.73 -17.29
C ASN A 289 5.91 2.89 -16.71
N THR A 290 4.68 3.23 -17.07
CA THR A 290 3.45 2.58 -16.57
C THR A 290 3.44 1.07 -16.80
N ASP A 291 4.00 0.57 -17.94
CA ASP A 291 4.04 -0.86 -18.20
C ASP A 291 4.99 -1.59 -17.24
N ILE A 292 6.17 -1.01 -17.01
CA ILE A 292 7.15 -1.60 -16.10
C ILE A 292 6.62 -1.62 -14.67
N THR A 293 5.95 -0.55 -14.22
CA THR A 293 5.35 -0.51 -12.87
C THR A 293 4.20 -1.51 -12.74
N ALA A 294 3.34 -1.63 -13.76
CA ALA A 294 2.27 -2.61 -13.81
C ALA A 294 2.81 -4.06 -13.81
N MET A 295 3.85 -4.34 -14.63
CA MET A 295 4.53 -5.65 -14.64
C MET A 295 5.15 -5.96 -13.28
N ALA A 296 5.83 -5.00 -12.65
CA ALA A 296 6.48 -5.17 -11.36
C ALA A 296 5.45 -5.56 -10.28
N LYS A 297 4.36 -4.79 -10.15
CA LYS A 297 3.31 -5.03 -9.17
C LYS A 297 2.57 -6.35 -9.42
N MET A 298 2.19 -6.62 -10.66
CA MET A 298 1.51 -7.86 -11.03
C MET A 298 2.36 -9.08 -10.73
N TYR A 299 3.62 -9.05 -11.16
CA TYR A 299 4.52 -10.21 -11.04
C TYR A 299 4.91 -10.47 -9.58
N SER A 300 5.26 -9.42 -8.82
CA SER A 300 5.64 -9.58 -7.41
C SER A 300 4.46 -10.05 -6.54
N GLY A 301 3.25 -9.52 -6.76
CA GLY A 301 2.06 -9.96 -6.03
C GLY A 301 1.73 -11.44 -6.29
N ARG A 302 1.85 -11.90 -7.54
CA ARG A 302 1.69 -13.32 -7.89
C ARG A 302 2.80 -14.17 -7.28
N THR A 303 4.06 -13.73 -7.38
CA THR A 303 5.21 -14.42 -6.80
C THR A 303 5.02 -14.62 -5.30
N ALA A 304 4.51 -13.60 -4.59
CA ALA A 304 4.26 -13.70 -3.15
C ALA A 304 3.30 -14.83 -2.80
N VAL A 305 2.20 -14.97 -3.54
CA VAL A 305 1.22 -16.05 -3.32
C VAL A 305 1.84 -17.42 -3.63
N GLU A 306 2.55 -17.56 -4.75
CA GLU A 306 3.16 -18.82 -5.15
C GLU A 306 4.29 -19.27 -4.21
N VAL A 307 5.15 -18.34 -3.79
CA VAL A 307 6.28 -18.64 -2.89
C VAL A 307 5.79 -18.99 -1.49
N VAL A 308 4.83 -18.27 -0.97
CA VAL A 308 4.35 -18.53 0.39
C VAL A 308 3.56 -19.84 0.48
N ASP A 309 2.87 -20.23 -0.60
CA ASP A 309 2.17 -21.52 -0.69
C ASP A 309 3.17 -22.69 -0.60
N GLU A 310 4.25 -22.63 -1.39
CA GLU A 310 5.30 -23.64 -1.33
C GLU A 310 6.08 -23.62 0.00
N ALA A 311 6.33 -22.44 0.56
CA ALA A 311 7.00 -22.31 1.85
C ALA A 311 6.16 -22.93 2.98
N LEU A 312 4.86 -22.67 3.01
CA LEU A 312 3.94 -23.30 3.97
C LEU A 312 3.87 -24.81 3.76
N GLN A 313 3.81 -25.28 2.51
CA GLN A 313 3.81 -26.69 2.18
C GLN A 313 5.08 -27.40 2.71
N LEU A 314 6.25 -26.75 2.66
CA LEU A 314 7.50 -27.30 3.22
C LEU A 314 7.47 -27.44 4.76
N HIS A 315 6.66 -26.62 5.46
CA HIS A 315 6.45 -26.77 6.91
C HIS A 315 5.52 -27.97 7.25
N GLY A 316 4.77 -28.47 6.27
CA GLY A 316 3.81 -29.55 6.46
C GLY A 316 2.71 -29.18 7.45
N GLY A 317 2.25 -30.12 8.26
CA GLY A 317 1.20 -29.89 9.25
C GLY A 317 1.50 -28.78 10.25
N TYR A 318 2.76 -28.57 10.60
CA TYR A 318 3.16 -27.46 11.49
C TYR A 318 2.85 -26.10 10.90
N GLY A 319 3.02 -25.90 9.59
CA GLY A 319 2.71 -24.63 8.93
C GLY A 319 1.25 -24.22 8.95
N TYR A 320 0.34 -25.13 9.32
CA TYR A 320 -1.10 -24.88 9.39
C TYR A 320 -1.57 -24.29 10.74
N PHE A 321 -0.67 -24.19 11.70
CA PHE A 321 -0.97 -23.69 13.04
C PHE A 321 -0.35 -22.31 13.28
N ASN A 322 -1.01 -21.50 14.10
CA ASN A 322 -0.67 -20.10 14.33
C ASN A 322 0.53 -19.86 15.24
N ASP A 323 1.17 -20.90 15.75
CA ASP A 323 2.46 -20.85 16.43
C ASP A 323 3.65 -20.83 15.46
N GLN A 324 3.37 -21.01 14.16
CA GLN A 324 4.34 -20.89 13.08
C GLN A 324 4.09 -19.64 12.26
N ASP A 325 5.08 -18.77 12.15
CA ASP A 325 4.94 -17.50 11.44
C ASP A 325 4.51 -17.62 9.97
N ILE A 326 4.81 -18.74 9.32
CA ILE A 326 4.52 -18.93 7.90
C ILE A 326 3.02 -18.81 7.56
N GLU A 327 2.10 -19.17 8.48
CA GLU A 327 0.67 -19.08 8.23
C GLU A 327 0.20 -17.61 8.08
N ARG A 328 0.79 -16.68 8.85
CA ARG A 328 0.46 -15.25 8.74
C ARG A 328 1.00 -14.63 7.45
N PHE A 329 2.14 -15.09 6.94
CA PHE A 329 2.66 -14.72 5.63
C PHE A 329 1.70 -15.20 4.53
N TYR A 330 1.20 -16.44 4.63
CA TYR A 330 0.22 -16.99 3.68
C TYR A 330 -1.06 -16.14 3.62
N ARG A 331 -1.61 -15.78 4.77
CA ARG A 331 -2.80 -14.92 4.83
C ARG A 331 -2.54 -13.50 4.33
N ALA A 332 -1.34 -12.97 4.52
CA ALA A 332 -0.96 -11.64 4.07
C ALA A 332 -0.73 -11.55 2.55
N ALA A 333 -0.23 -12.61 1.91
CA ALA A 333 0.16 -12.60 0.51
C ALA A 333 -0.99 -12.27 -0.45
N LYS A 334 -2.21 -12.73 -0.16
CA LYS A 334 -3.33 -12.62 -1.11
C LYS A 334 -3.73 -11.19 -1.45
N VAL A 335 -3.63 -10.26 -0.52
CA VAL A 335 -4.00 -8.86 -0.77
C VAL A 335 -3.11 -8.18 -1.80
N LEU A 336 -1.86 -8.66 -1.97
CA LEU A 336 -0.91 -8.14 -2.95
C LEU A 336 -1.35 -8.33 -4.42
N GLU A 337 -2.28 -9.24 -4.68
CA GLU A 337 -2.92 -9.37 -6.00
C GLU A 337 -4.16 -8.48 -6.17
N ILE A 338 -4.64 -7.81 -5.10
CA ILE A 338 -5.93 -7.13 -5.05
C ILE A 338 -5.78 -5.61 -5.00
N TYR A 339 -5.09 -5.09 -3.97
CA TYR A 339 -4.96 -3.65 -3.74
C TYR A 339 -3.97 -3.01 -4.74
N GLU A 340 -3.98 -1.68 -4.84
CA GLU A 340 -3.12 -0.90 -5.74
C GLU A 340 -3.24 -1.29 -7.24
N GLY A 341 -4.42 -1.76 -7.61
CA GLY A 341 -4.73 -2.31 -8.91
C GLY A 341 -4.79 -3.83 -8.86
N ALA A 342 -6.00 -4.38 -9.07
CA ALA A 342 -6.17 -5.83 -9.23
C ALA A 342 -5.31 -6.34 -10.40
N LYS A 343 -4.80 -7.55 -10.29
CA LYS A 343 -3.91 -8.13 -11.32
C LYS A 343 -4.52 -8.13 -12.73
N GLU A 344 -5.84 -8.12 -12.82
CA GLU A 344 -6.59 -8.02 -14.08
C GLU A 344 -6.46 -6.62 -14.68
N VAL A 345 -6.46 -5.56 -13.86
CA VAL A 345 -6.23 -4.17 -14.28
C VAL A 345 -4.79 -4.02 -14.81
N GLU A 346 -3.82 -4.56 -14.08
CA GLU A 346 -2.43 -4.55 -14.52
C GLU A 346 -2.24 -5.27 -15.87
N LYS A 347 -2.84 -6.45 -16.04
CA LYS A 347 -2.82 -7.19 -17.32
C LYS A 347 -3.46 -6.39 -18.44
N MET A 348 -4.55 -5.66 -18.16
CA MET A 348 -5.22 -4.82 -19.16
C MET A 348 -4.31 -3.67 -19.62
N ILE A 349 -3.60 -3.01 -18.67
CA ILE A 349 -2.64 -1.95 -18.99
C ILE A 349 -1.53 -2.49 -19.88
N ILE A 350 -0.85 -3.54 -19.42
CA ILE A 350 0.27 -4.17 -20.13
C ILE A 350 -0.17 -4.64 -21.52
N GLY A 351 -1.30 -5.35 -21.59
CA GLY A 351 -1.81 -5.90 -22.86
C GLY A 351 -2.12 -4.81 -23.89
N ARG A 352 -2.83 -3.74 -23.48
CA ARG A 352 -3.16 -2.61 -24.36
C ARG A 352 -1.91 -1.92 -24.90
N ASN A 353 -0.93 -1.67 -24.05
CA ASN A 353 0.28 -0.97 -24.46
C ASN A 353 1.19 -1.86 -25.32
N THR A 354 1.25 -3.16 -25.03
CA THR A 354 2.02 -4.12 -25.84
C THR A 354 1.43 -4.31 -27.24
N ILE A 355 0.10 -4.41 -27.35
CA ILE A 355 -0.60 -4.55 -28.62
C ILE A 355 -0.55 -3.25 -29.42
N GLY A 356 -0.60 -2.11 -28.76
CA GLY A 356 -0.69 -0.79 -29.39
C GLY A 356 -2.10 -0.47 -29.88
N LYS A 357 -2.21 0.55 -30.73
CA LYS A 357 -3.50 0.91 -31.35
C LYS A 357 -3.83 -0.08 -32.45
N LEU A 358 -5.00 -0.70 -32.33
CA LEU A 358 -5.61 -1.53 -33.37
C LEU A 358 -6.37 -0.63 -34.37
#